data_b40731a4315cbe288d8c5a54d45dba02
#
_entry.id   b40731a4315cbe288d8c5a54d45dba02
#
_cell.length_a   1.000
_cell.length_b   1.000
_cell.length_c   1.000
_cell.angle_alpha   90.00
_cell.angle_beta   90.00
_cell.angle_gamma   90.00
#
_symmetry.space_group_name_H-M   'P 1'
#
loop_
_entity.id
_entity.type
_entity.pdbx_description
1 polymer ?
#
loop_
_entity_poly.entity_id
_entity_poly.type
_entity_poly.pdbx_seq_one_letter_code
_entity_poly.pdbx_strand_id
1 'polypeptide(L)'
;MPTGIIGLRAKFGSVDPASIFPTTLMATGLSTIAGITAAKFLSRFFVSPPADEGFVAPESDNSTGGFAELVPLFLFALSLLSLVGVVYIYGERASAWIMPGLIFGMVGTGFVRGVPVYKTFVDGAKEGFQLGIMIIPYLVAILSAIAMFRASGGLGLMVDVISPLTEMILLPGEALPLALLRPLSGSGAFGITAGLIDTHGPDSYIGQLVSTMNGSTETTFYVLAVYFGSVGVTRYRHALWAGLTADIVGVLASIWAVNLLL
;
A
#
# COMPACT_ATOMS: atom_id res chain seq x y z
N MET A 1 1.26 -4.73 -2.69
CA MET A 1 0.90 -6.13 -2.31
C MET A 1 2.06 -7.07 -2.65
N PRO A 2 2.93 -7.43 -1.70
CA PRO A 2 4.12 -8.23 -2.00
C PRO A 2 3.81 -9.62 -2.57
N THR A 3 2.70 -10.24 -2.16
CA THR A 3 2.29 -11.57 -2.66
C THR A 3 2.02 -11.61 -4.16
N GLY A 4 1.42 -10.56 -4.73
CA GLY A 4 1.19 -10.47 -6.18
C GLY A 4 2.49 -10.34 -6.97
N ILE A 5 3.47 -9.62 -6.44
CA ILE A 5 4.79 -9.47 -7.08
C ILE A 5 5.62 -10.74 -6.94
N ILE A 6 5.56 -11.44 -5.81
CA ILE A 6 6.22 -12.74 -5.63
C ILE A 6 5.68 -13.75 -6.66
N GLY A 7 4.35 -13.82 -6.82
CA GLY A 7 3.73 -14.67 -7.84
C GLY A 7 4.13 -14.28 -9.27
N LEU A 8 4.26 -12.98 -9.55
CA LEU A 8 4.74 -12.48 -10.84
C LEU A 8 6.19 -12.91 -11.10
N ARG A 9 7.09 -12.73 -10.14
CA ARG A 9 8.50 -13.16 -10.23
C ARG A 9 8.62 -14.67 -10.45
N ALA A 10 7.84 -15.47 -9.69
CA ALA A 10 7.79 -16.93 -9.87
C ALA A 10 7.35 -17.30 -11.28
N LYS A 11 6.32 -16.63 -11.83
CA LYS A 11 5.83 -16.85 -13.20
C LYS A 11 6.91 -16.56 -14.25
N PHE A 12 7.76 -15.57 -14.02
CA PHE A 12 8.87 -15.22 -14.92
C PHE A 12 10.17 -15.98 -14.61
N GLY A 13 10.13 -17.04 -13.80
CA GLY A 13 11.24 -17.95 -13.58
C GLY A 13 12.30 -17.45 -12.62
N SER A 14 11.96 -16.61 -11.64
CA SER A 14 12.89 -16.20 -10.57
C SER A 14 13.41 -17.43 -9.81
N VAL A 15 14.69 -17.44 -9.50
CA VAL A 15 15.34 -18.49 -8.68
C VAL A 15 14.83 -18.43 -7.24
N ASP A 16 14.68 -17.21 -6.71
CA ASP A 16 14.07 -16.95 -5.40
C ASP A 16 13.07 -15.79 -5.51
N PRO A 17 11.79 -16.08 -5.79
CA PRO A 17 10.76 -15.05 -5.90
C PRO A 17 10.57 -14.22 -4.62
N ALA A 18 10.90 -14.79 -3.46
CA ALA A 18 10.72 -14.18 -2.15
C ALA A 18 11.91 -13.30 -1.72
N SER A 19 13.02 -13.29 -2.46
CA SER A 19 14.23 -12.51 -2.15
C SER A 19 13.95 -11.01 -1.96
N ILE A 20 12.90 -10.48 -2.58
CA ILE A 20 12.48 -9.08 -2.44
C ILE A 20 11.78 -8.78 -1.11
N PHE A 21 11.49 -9.79 -0.27
CA PHE A 21 10.71 -9.56 0.96
C PHE A 21 11.46 -8.65 1.96
N PRO A 22 12.75 -8.86 2.27
CA PRO A 22 13.51 -7.98 3.16
C PRO A 22 13.61 -6.54 2.63
N THR A 23 13.89 -6.38 1.32
CA THR A 23 14.02 -5.06 0.69
C THR A 23 12.69 -4.30 0.69
N THR A 24 11.59 -4.99 0.38
CA THR A 24 10.23 -4.44 0.41
C THR A 24 9.83 -4.02 1.82
N LEU A 25 10.11 -4.86 2.83
CA LEU A 25 9.79 -4.56 4.23
C LEU A 25 10.54 -3.31 4.72
N MET A 26 11.83 -3.22 4.40
CA MET A 26 12.67 -2.08 4.75
C MET A 26 12.21 -0.79 4.07
N ALA A 27 11.95 -0.84 2.76
CA ALA A 27 11.46 0.30 2.01
C ALA A 27 10.07 0.77 2.50
N THR A 28 9.16 -0.17 2.80
CA THR A 28 7.85 0.13 3.39
C THR A 28 7.98 0.80 4.77
N GLY A 29 8.86 0.28 5.63
CA GLY A 29 9.11 0.88 6.94
C GLY A 29 9.59 2.33 6.85
N LEU A 30 10.57 2.60 6.01
CA LEU A 30 11.09 3.96 5.79
C LEU A 30 10.05 4.89 5.17
N SER A 31 9.31 4.43 4.18
CA SER A 31 8.21 5.18 3.55
C SER A 31 7.12 5.52 4.57
N THR A 32 6.73 4.58 5.41
CA THR A 32 5.72 4.79 6.46
C THR A 32 6.18 5.82 7.48
N ILE A 33 7.42 5.73 7.97
CA ILE A 33 8.00 6.69 8.91
C ILE A 33 8.02 8.09 8.27
N ALA A 34 8.45 8.19 7.03
CA ALA A 34 8.48 9.45 6.28
C ALA A 34 7.07 10.05 6.12
N GLY A 35 6.08 9.24 5.75
CA GLY A 35 4.68 9.67 5.61
C GLY A 35 4.10 10.20 6.92
N ILE A 36 4.29 9.48 8.03
CA ILE A 36 3.83 9.91 9.35
C ILE A 36 4.53 11.20 9.79
N THR A 37 5.84 11.29 9.57
CA THR A 37 6.63 12.47 9.93
C THR A 37 6.22 13.68 9.11
N ALA A 38 6.06 13.51 7.79
CA ALA A 38 5.56 14.54 6.89
C ALA A 38 4.14 14.99 7.27
N ALA A 39 3.24 14.06 7.59
CA ALA A 39 1.90 14.39 8.02
C ALA A 39 1.89 15.23 9.31
N LYS A 40 2.69 14.84 10.32
CA LYS A 40 2.84 15.59 11.57
C LYS A 40 3.47 16.98 11.36
N PHE A 41 4.46 17.07 10.49
CA PHE A 41 5.12 18.34 10.18
C PHE A 41 4.18 19.28 9.43
N LEU A 42 3.56 18.78 8.36
CA LEU A 42 2.67 19.57 7.51
C LEU A 42 1.37 19.98 8.23
N SER A 43 0.86 19.16 9.16
CA SER A 43 -0.34 19.50 9.94
C SER A 43 -0.19 20.82 10.72
N ARG A 44 1.03 21.23 11.06
CA ARG A 44 1.30 22.50 11.76
C ARG A 44 1.04 23.74 10.89
N PHE A 45 1.08 23.58 9.57
CA PHE A 45 0.86 24.69 8.62
C PHE A 45 -0.59 24.77 8.14
N PHE A 46 -1.39 23.76 8.38
CA PHE A 46 -2.78 23.71 7.97
C PHE A 46 -3.69 23.88 9.19
N VAL A 47 -4.28 25.07 9.35
CA VAL A 47 -5.25 25.33 10.42
C VAL A 47 -6.44 24.40 10.27
N SER A 48 -6.78 23.67 11.33
CA SER A 48 -8.00 22.88 11.37
C SER A 48 -9.20 23.82 11.43
N PRO A 49 -10.20 23.74 10.53
CA PRO A 49 -11.50 24.33 10.81
C PRO A 49 -12.07 23.70 12.09
N PRO A 50 -12.93 24.41 12.81
CA PRO A 50 -13.67 23.80 13.90
C PRO A 50 -14.31 22.50 13.35
N ALA A 51 -14.28 21.42 14.14
CA ALA A 51 -14.90 20.16 13.76
C ALA A 51 -16.35 20.45 13.41
N ASP A 52 -16.75 20.08 12.17
CA ASP A 52 -18.19 20.08 11.83
C ASP A 52 -18.87 19.20 12.87
N GLU A 53 -19.90 19.73 13.54
CA GLU A 53 -20.61 19.10 14.66
C GLU A 53 -21.27 17.75 14.27
N GLY A 54 -21.11 17.27 13.04
CA GLY A 54 -21.63 16.01 12.53
C GLY A 54 -20.72 14.79 12.65
N PHE A 55 -19.42 14.96 12.90
CA PHE A 55 -18.49 13.83 13.11
C PHE A 55 -18.35 13.56 14.61
N VAL A 56 -19.23 12.73 15.14
CA VAL A 56 -19.02 12.11 16.46
C VAL A 56 -17.85 11.13 16.30
N ALA A 57 -16.62 11.59 16.62
CA ALA A 57 -15.54 10.67 16.81
C ALA A 57 -15.99 9.61 17.84
N PRO A 58 -15.73 8.31 17.61
CA PRO A 58 -15.96 7.32 18.66
C PRO A 58 -15.29 7.84 19.94
N GLU A 59 -16.07 8.02 21.01
CA GLU A 59 -15.52 8.37 22.30
C GLU A 59 -14.39 7.40 22.58
N SER A 60 -13.16 7.91 22.63
CA SER A 60 -12.06 7.14 23.16
C SER A 60 -12.38 6.92 24.62
N ASP A 61 -12.84 5.72 24.93
CA ASP A 61 -13.02 5.28 26.30
C ASP A 61 -11.64 5.40 27.00
N ASN A 62 -11.48 6.51 27.73
CA ASN A 62 -10.28 6.78 28.53
C ASN A 62 -10.31 5.89 29.78
N SER A 63 -10.62 4.61 29.61
CA SER A 63 -10.44 3.64 30.67
C SER A 63 -8.93 3.43 30.86
N THR A 64 -8.48 3.90 31.97
CA THR A 64 -7.20 3.71 32.65
C THR A 64 -6.30 2.64 32.01
N GLY A 65 -5.24 3.10 31.32
CA GLY A 65 -4.21 2.26 30.69
C GLY A 65 -3.56 1.31 31.70
N GLY A 66 -4.09 0.11 31.78
CA GLY A 66 -3.51 -1.00 32.52
C GLY A 66 -2.78 -1.94 31.56
N PHE A 67 -1.83 -2.72 32.09
CA PHE A 67 -1.08 -3.75 31.36
C PHE A 67 -2.00 -4.70 30.53
N ALA A 68 -3.27 -4.81 30.92
CA ALA A 68 -4.31 -5.58 30.23
C ALA A 68 -4.68 -5.04 28.84
N GLU A 69 -4.52 -3.74 28.58
CA GLU A 69 -4.79 -3.15 27.25
C GLU A 69 -3.66 -3.43 26.25
N LEU A 70 -2.45 -3.68 26.73
CA LEU A 70 -1.31 -4.04 25.89
C LEU A 70 -1.36 -5.51 25.44
N VAL A 71 -2.09 -6.37 26.14
CA VAL A 71 -2.19 -7.80 25.83
C VAL A 71 -2.80 -8.05 24.45
N PRO A 72 -3.94 -7.44 24.04
CA PRO A 72 -4.46 -7.65 22.69
C PRO A 72 -3.53 -7.07 21.61
N LEU A 73 -2.85 -5.96 21.86
CA LEU A 73 -1.85 -5.40 20.95
C LEU A 73 -0.64 -6.33 20.81
N PHE A 74 -0.17 -6.90 21.92
CA PHE A 74 0.92 -7.86 21.92
C PHE A 74 0.54 -9.17 21.23
N LEU A 75 -0.66 -9.68 21.47
CA LEU A 75 -1.19 -10.87 20.78
C LEU A 75 -1.37 -10.62 19.29
N PHE A 76 -1.82 -9.43 18.90
CA PHE A 76 -1.92 -9.03 17.50
C PHE A 76 -0.54 -8.94 16.85
N ALA A 77 0.44 -8.30 17.49
CA ALA A 77 1.81 -8.24 17.01
C ALA A 77 2.44 -9.64 16.90
N LEU A 78 2.22 -10.51 17.88
CA LEU A 78 2.71 -11.88 17.88
C LEU A 78 2.06 -12.70 16.75
N SER A 79 0.76 -12.51 16.49
CA SER A 79 0.05 -13.17 15.38
C SER A 79 0.58 -12.70 14.03
N LEU A 80 0.88 -11.40 13.87
CA LEU A 80 1.53 -10.88 12.67
C LEU A 80 2.93 -11.46 12.47
N LEU A 81 3.73 -11.52 13.53
CA LEU A 81 5.08 -12.10 13.48
C LEU A 81 5.02 -13.61 13.13
N SER A 82 4.06 -14.35 13.70
CA SER A 82 3.87 -15.76 13.37
C SER A 82 3.42 -15.94 11.92
N LEU A 83 2.54 -15.07 11.41
CA LEU A 83 2.11 -15.08 10.02
C LEU A 83 3.30 -14.84 9.07
N VAL A 84 4.14 -13.84 9.38
CA VAL A 84 5.38 -13.56 8.63
C VAL A 84 6.31 -14.78 8.65
N GLY A 85 6.50 -15.40 9.83
CA GLY A 85 7.31 -16.62 9.96
C GLY A 85 6.77 -17.80 9.13
N VAL A 86 5.45 -18.00 9.13
CA VAL A 86 4.80 -19.04 8.32
C VAL A 86 4.97 -18.77 6.83
N VAL A 87 4.80 -17.51 6.39
CA VAL A 87 5.02 -17.13 4.98
C VAL A 87 6.48 -17.31 4.58
N TYR A 88 7.42 -16.98 5.47
CA TYR A 88 8.85 -17.16 5.21
C TYR A 88 9.24 -18.64 5.07
N ILE A 89 8.67 -19.52 5.92
CA ILE A 89 9.02 -20.97 5.91
C ILE A 89 8.31 -21.73 4.79
N TYR A 90 7.05 -21.42 4.51
CA TYR A 90 6.20 -22.18 3.57
C TYR A 90 5.99 -21.49 2.21
N GLY A 91 6.50 -20.26 2.01
CA GLY A 91 6.46 -19.54 0.73
C GLY A 91 5.06 -19.36 0.14
N GLU A 92 4.95 -19.58 -1.17
CA GLU A 92 3.68 -19.38 -1.90
C GLU A 92 2.51 -20.24 -1.39
N ARG A 93 2.78 -21.44 -0.87
CA ARG A 93 1.72 -22.32 -0.34
C ARG A 93 1.04 -21.74 0.88
N ALA A 94 1.76 -20.99 1.71
CA ALA A 94 1.18 -20.34 2.87
C ALA A 94 0.31 -19.12 2.48
N SER A 95 0.67 -18.40 1.42
CA SER A 95 -0.05 -17.20 0.99
C SER A 95 -1.51 -17.50 0.59
N ALA A 96 -1.77 -18.67 0.00
CA ALA A 96 -3.11 -19.10 -0.37
C ALA A 96 -4.02 -19.34 0.84
N TRP A 97 -3.46 -19.63 2.02
CA TRP A 97 -4.20 -19.90 3.25
C TRP A 97 -4.41 -18.68 4.15
N ILE A 98 -3.76 -17.55 3.85
CA ILE A 98 -3.87 -16.33 4.66
C ILE A 98 -5.31 -15.81 4.71
N MET A 99 -5.94 -15.63 3.54
CA MET A 99 -7.33 -15.15 3.48
C MET A 99 -8.34 -16.12 4.09
N PRO A 100 -8.34 -17.42 3.73
CA PRO A 100 -9.20 -18.39 4.41
C PRO A 100 -8.95 -18.44 5.91
N GLY A 101 -7.70 -18.39 6.36
CA GLY A 101 -7.33 -18.40 7.78
C GLY A 101 -7.85 -17.19 8.55
N LEU A 102 -7.74 -15.99 7.98
CA LEU A 102 -8.28 -14.76 8.56
C LEU A 102 -9.80 -14.84 8.68
N ILE A 103 -10.50 -15.24 7.63
CA ILE A 103 -11.97 -15.38 7.63
C ILE A 103 -12.39 -16.40 8.69
N PHE A 104 -11.73 -17.58 8.72
CA PHE A 104 -12.02 -18.61 9.70
C PHE A 104 -11.76 -18.14 11.14
N GLY A 105 -10.66 -17.42 11.37
CA GLY A 105 -10.33 -16.84 12.67
C GLY A 105 -11.37 -15.82 13.14
N MET A 106 -11.79 -14.91 12.25
CA MET A 106 -12.82 -13.90 12.56
C MET A 106 -14.17 -14.56 12.86
N VAL A 107 -14.60 -15.50 12.03
CA VAL A 107 -15.86 -16.23 12.20
C VAL A 107 -15.81 -17.09 13.48
N GLY A 108 -14.69 -17.77 13.72
CA GLY A 108 -14.48 -18.62 14.90
C GLY A 108 -14.52 -17.82 16.20
N THR A 109 -13.85 -16.67 16.26
CA THR A 109 -13.89 -15.78 17.44
C THR A 109 -15.28 -15.21 17.68
N GLY A 110 -16.01 -14.85 16.62
CA GLY A 110 -17.40 -14.43 16.71
C GLY A 110 -18.31 -15.52 17.28
N PHE A 111 -18.14 -16.75 16.80
CA PHE A 111 -18.90 -17.91 17.31
C PHE A 111 -18.63 -18.20 18.79
N VAL A 112 -17.36 -18.21 19.21
CA VAL A 112 -16.98 -18.44 20.61
C VAL A 112 -17.51 -17.33 21.54
N ARG A 113 -17.64 -16.09 21.05
CA ARG A 113 -18.20 -14.97 21.80
C ARG A 113 -19.72 -14.90 21.77
N GLY A 114 -20.41 -15.86 21.16
CA GLY A 114 -21.87 -15.89 21.07
C GLY A 114 -22.48 -14.82 20.16
N VAL A 115 -21.66 -14.25 19.26
CA VAL A 115 -22.15 -13.27 18.27
C VAL A 115 -23.01 -14.01 17.23
N PRO A 116 -24.17 -13.45 16.80
CA PRO A 116 -24.98 -14.05 15.72
C PRO A 116 -24.25 -13.85 14.37
N VAL A 117 -23.25 -14.72 14.11
CA VAL A 117 -22.25 -14.58 13.04
C VAL A 117 -22.88 -14.33 11.68
N TYR A 118 -23.93 -15.09 11.31
CA TYR A 118 -24.58 -14.91 10.01
C TYR A 118 -25.20 -13.52 9.86
N LYS A 119 -25.95 -13.07 10.88
CA LYS A 119 -26.59 -11.74 10.85
C LYS A 119 -25.55 -10.63 10.78
N THR A 120 -24.54 -10.68 11.65
CA THR A 120 -23.44 -9.71 11.70
C THR A 120 -22.65 -9.68 10.37
N PHE A 121 -22.42 -10.86 9.78
CA PHE A 121 -21.76 -10.95 8.46
C PHE A 121 -22.61 -10.29 7.37
N VAL A 122 -23.92 -10.57 7.32
CA VAL A 122 -24.82 -9.99 6.31
C VAL A 122 -24.94 -8.47 6.48
N ASP A 123 -25.02 -7.99 7.71
CA ASP A 123 -25.11 -6.54 7.97
C ASP A 123 -23.81 -5.84 7.58
N GLY A 124 -22.64 -6.40 7.94
CA GLY A 124 -21.35 -5.88 7.48
C GLY A 124 -21.16 -5.95 5.96
N ALA A 125 -21.67 -7.00 5.31
CA ALA A 125 -21.64 -7.11 3.85
C ALA A 125 -22.48 -6.02 3.16
N LYS A 126 -23.65 -5.66 3.72
CA LYS A 126 -24.48 -4.53 3.22
C LYS A 126 -23.75 -3.20 3.35
N GLU A 127 -23.13 -2.94 4.51
CA GLU A 127 -22.31 -1.73 4.72
C GLU A 127 -21.15 -1.67 3.74
N GLY A 128 -20.43 -2.77 3.55
CA GLY A 128 -19.33 -2.86 2.57
C GLY A 128 -19.81 -2.62 1.14
N PHE A 129 -20.99 -3.11 0.76
CA PHE A 129 -21.57 -2.87 -0.55
C PHE A 129 -21.95 -1.38 -0.74
N GLN A 130 -22.53 -0.75 0.26
CA GLN A 130 -22.85 0.69 0.22
C GLN A 130 -21.60 1.54 0.06
N LEU A 131 -20.52 1.22 0.81
CA LEU A 131 -19.21 1.85 0.65
C LEU A 131 -18.67 1.65 -0.77
N GLY A 132 -18.79 0.43 -1.32
CA GLY A 132 -18.40 0.12 -2.69
C GLY A 132 -19.09 1.04 -3.71
N ILE A 133 -20.41 1.19 -3.62
CA ILE A 133 -21.18 2.08 -4.51
C ILE A 133 -20.75 3.54 -4.37
N MET A 134 -20.50 4.01 -3.16
CA MET A 134 -20.06 5.38 -2.89
C MET A 134 -18.70 5.67 -3.53
N ILE A 135 -17.80 4.70 -3.57
CA ILE A 135 -16.43 4.85 -4.08
C ILE A 135 -16.38 4.81 -5.61
N ILE A 136 -17.28 4.11 -6.29
CA ILE A 136 -17.27 3.93 -7.76
C ILE A 136 -17.13 5.26 -8.54
N PRO A 137 -17.87 6.34 -8.28
CA PRO A 137 -17.74 7.60 -9.02
C PRO A 137 -16.33 8.19 -8.92
N TYR A 138 -15.71 8.15 -7.75
CA TYR A 138 -14.36 8.65 -7.54
C TYR A 138 -13.32 7.82 -8.29
N LEU A 139 -13.50 6.49 -8.33
CA LEU A 139 -12.64 5.59 -9.09
C LEU A 139 -12.75 5.85 -10.60
N VAL A 140 -13.97 5.99 -11.11
CA VAL A 140 -14.19 6.29 -12.54
C VAL A 140 -13.51 7.61 -12.90
N ALA A 141 -13.69 8.66 -12.11
CA ALA A 141 -13.10 9.95 -12.37
C ALA A 141 -11.55 9.89 -12.39
N ILE A 142 -10.93 9.28 -11.37
CA ILE A 142 -9.47 9.24 -11.27
C ILE A 142 -8.85 8.35 -12.34
N LEU A 143 -9.44 7.17 -12.60
CA LEU A 143 -8.94 6.26 -13.63
C LEU A 143 -9.08 6.85 -15.02
N SER A 144 -10.16 7.59 -15.30
CA SER A 144 -10.35 8.31 -16.58
C SER A 144 -9.30 9.42 -16.72
N ALA A 145 -9.04 10.21 -15.68
CA ALA A 145 -8.02 11.26 -15.71
C ALA A 145 -6.62 10.68 -15.97
N ILE A 146 -6.26 9.57 -15.31
CA ILE A 146 -4.99 8.89 -15.52
C ILE A 146 -4.88 8.32 -16.95
N ALA A 147 -5.96 7.74 -17.46
CA ALA A 147 -5.98 7.22 -18.84
C ALA A 147 -5.78 8.35 -19.88
N MET A 148 -6.44 9.50 -19.69
CA MET A 148 -6.24 10.69 -20.52
C MET A 148 -4.80 11.22 -20.43
N PHE A 149 -4.23 11.32 -19.22
CA PHE A 149 -2.86 11.76 -19.02
C PHE A 149 -1.83 10.84 -19.70
N ARG A 150 -2.03 9.52 -19.65
CA ARG A 150 -1.20 8.56 -20.39
C ARG A 150 -1.35 8.69 -21.91
N ALA A 151 -2.59 8.78 -22.37
CA ALA A 151 -2.90 8.90 -23.80
C ALA A 151 -2.39 10.20 -24.43
N SER A 152 -2.31 11.29 -23.64
CA SER A 152 -1.76 12.59 -24.10
C SER A 152 -0.24 12.60 -24.25
N GLY A 153 0.47 11.53 -23.87
CA GLY A 153 1.93 11.52 -23.83
C GLY A 153 2.54 12.25 -22.60
N GLY A 154 1.70 12.74 -21.68
CA GLY A 154 2.15 13.48 -20.50
C GLY A 154 3.13 12.68 -19.62
N LEU A 155 2.93 11.38 -19.51
CA LEU A 155 3.86 10.51 -18.79
C LEU A 155 5.24 10.47 -19.44
N GLY A 156 5.32 10.39 -20.78
CA GLY A 156 6.57 10.44 -21.54
C GLY A 156 7.33 11.74 -21.32
N LEU A 157 6.64 12.87 -21.42
CA LEU A 157 7.23 14.19 -21.14
C LEU A 157 7.79 14.30 -19.71
N MET A 158 7.09 13.75 -18.72
CA MET A 158 7.59 13.72 -17.32
C MET A 158 8.86 12.87 -17.21
N VAL A 159 8.91 11.72 -17.89
CA VAL A 159 10.10 10.86 -17.92
C VAL A 159 11.28 11.61 -18.53
N ASP A 160 11.10 12.25 -19.67
CA ASP A 160 12.16 12.97 -20.38
C ASP A 160 12.75 14.13 -19.55
N VAL A 161 11.89 14.86 -18.81
CA VAL A 161 12.32 15.97 -17.95
C VAL A 161 13.02 15.51 -16.68
N ILE A 162 12.57 14.40 -16.08
CA ILE A 162 13.05 13.93 -14.77
C ILE A 162 14.25 12.97 -14.89
N SER A 163 14.38 12.27 -16.02
CA SER A 163 15.43 11.26 -16.26
C SER A 163 16.85 11.76 -15.92
N PRO A 164 17.29 12.96 -16.33
CA PRO A 164 18.64 13.45 -16.01
C PRO A 164 18.90 13.60 -14.49
N LEU A 165 17.84 13.86 -13.72
CA LEU A 165 17.95 14.00 -12.26
C LEU A 165 18.01 12.64 -11.55
N THR A 166 17.34 11.63 -12.11
CA THR A 166 17.26 10.32 -11.50
C THR A 166 18.47 9.46 -11.71
N GLU A 167 19.26 9.72 -12.74
CA GLU A 167 20.57 9.08 -12.94
C GLU A 167 21.52 9.39 -11.77
N MET A 168 21.42 10.58 -11.17
CA MET A 168 22.25 10.97 -10.02
C MET A 168 21.95 10.15 -8.75
N ILE A 169 20.77 9.55 -8.65
CA ILE A 169 20.33 8.76 -7.49
C ILE A 169 20.30 7.25 -7.77
N LEU A 170 20.94 6.80 -8.84
CA LEU A 170 21.01 5.39 -9.26
C LEU A 170 19.63 4.78 -9.58
N LEU A 171 18.66 5.59 -9.98
CA LEU A 171 17.39 5.10 -10.52
C LEU A 171 17.53 4.91 -12.03
N PRO A 172 17.49 3.66 -12.53
CA PRO A 172 17.53 3.42 -13.97
C PRO A 172 16.38 4.11 -14.69
N GLY A 173 16.65 4.69 -15.86
CA GLY A 173 15.65 5.37 -16.68
C GLY A 173 14.44 4.48 -16.99
N GLU A 174 14.66 3.19 -17.16
CA GLU A 174 13.62 2.19 -17.41
C GLU A 174 12.64 2.04 -16.23
N ALA A 175 13.11 2.24 -14.98
CA ALA A 175 12.28 2.16 -13.77
C ALA A 175 11.51 3.46 -13.48
N LEU A 176 11.90 4.60 -14.08
CA LEU A 176 11.28 5.90 -13.85
C LEU A 176 9.79 5.95 -14.19
N PRO A 177 9.30 5.36 -15.30
CA PRO A 177 7.86 5.30 -15.59
C PRO A 177 7.06 4.61 -14.48
N LEU A 178 7.65 3.58 -13.83
CA LEU A 178 7.04 2.93 -12.68
C LEU A 178 6.95 3.88 -11.48
N ALA A 179 8.04 4.57 -11.14
CA ALA A 179 8.08 5.52 -10.03
C ALA A 179 7.01 6.61 -10.16
N LEU A 180 6.83 7.14 -11.37
CA LEU A 180 5.86 8.19 -11.67
C LEU A 180 4.41 7.67 -11.72
N LEU A 181 4.21 6.47 -12.24
CA LEU A 181 2.87 5.90 -12.39
C LEU A 181 2.34 5.27 -11.10
N ARG A 182 3.23 4.85 -10.20
CA ARG A 182 2.86 4.14 -8.98
C ARG A 182 1.87 4.90 -8.08
N PRO A 183 2.08 6.21 -7.79
CA PRO A 183 1.10 7.01 -7.05
C PRO A 183 -0.26 7.14 -7.75
N LEU A 184 -0.27 7.05 -9.08
CA LEU A 184 -1.44 7.29 -9.93
C LEU A 184 -2.27 6.03 -10.19
N SER A 185 -1.62 4.90 -10.48
CA SER A 185 -2.31 3.68 -10.95
C SER A 185 -1.60 2.40 -10.50
N GLY A 186 -2.24 1.65 -9.60
CA GLY A 186 -1.73 0.35 -9.13
C GLY A 186 -1.66 -0.70 -10.24
N SER A 187 -2.72 -0.82 -11.06
CA SER A 187 -2.75 -1.77 -12.18
C SER A 187 -1.79 -1.39 -13.31
N GLY A 188 -1.68 -0.08 -13.60
CA GLY A 188 -0.71 0.42 -14.57
C GLY A 188 0.74 0.18 -14.11
N ALA A 189 1.02 0.45 -12.85
CA ALA A 189 2.32 0.17 -12.22
C ALA A 189 2.65 -1.34 -12.26
N PHE A 190 1.68 -2.20 -11.94
CA PHE A 190 1.85 -3.65 -12.04
C PHE A 190 2.16 -4.11 -13.47
N GLY A 191 1.49 -3.54 -14.48
CA GLY A 191 1.76 -3.82 -15.89
C GLY A 191 3.17 -3.42 -16.31
N ILE A 192 3.65 -2.23 -15.90
CA ILE A 192 5.03 -1.79 -16.15
C ILE A 192 6.02 -2.72 -15.44
N THR A 193 5.77 -3.08 -14.18
CA THR A 193 6.62 -4.02 -13.43
C THR A 193 6.72 -5.36 -14.15
N ALA A 194 5.59 -5.91 -14.63
CA ALA A 194 5.57 -7.16 -15.38
C ALA A 194 6.39 -7.07 -16.67
N GLY A 195 6.23 -5.99 -17.43
CA GLY A 195 7.00 -5.77 -18.66
C GLY A 195 8.50 -5.62 -18.42
N LEU A 196 8.91 -4.93 -17.35
CA LEU A 196 10.33 -4.77 -17.00
C LEU A 196 10.94 -6.08 -16.49
N ILE A 197 10.19 -6.88 -15.73
CA ILE A 197 10.64 -8.21 -15.30
C ILE A 197 10.78 -9.16 -16.50
N ASP A 198 9.85 -9.10 -17.45
CA ASP A 198 9.91 -9.90 -18.68
C ASP A 198 11.13 -9.55 -19.52
N THR A 199 11.42 -8.25 -19.65
CA THR A 199 12.52 -7.75 -20.49
C THR A 199 13.90 -7.97 -19.87
N HIS A 200 14.05 -7.68 -18.58
CA HIS A 200 15.36 -7.66 -17.90
C HIS A 200 15.63 -8.91 -17.03
N GLY A 201 14.61 -9.72 -16.81
CA GLY A 201 14.63 -10.86 -15.89
C GLY A 201 14.30 -10.48 -14.45
N PRO A 202 13.64 -11.42 -13.72
CA PRO A 202 13.16 -11.17 -12.35
C PRO A 202 14.30 -10.98 -11.34
N ASP A 203 15.44 -11.61 -11.54
CA ASP A 203 16.57 -11.61 -10.60
C ASP A 203 17.67 -10.58 -10.99
N SER A 204 17.46 -9.83 -12.09
CA SER A 204 18.31 -8.68 -12.44
C SER A 204 18.10 -7.53 -11.44
N TYR A 205 19.08 -6.59 -11.40
CA TYR A 205 18.94 -5.37 -10.59
C TYR A 205 17.64 -4.63 -10.86
N ILE A 206 17.28 -4.43 -12.13
CA ILE A 206 16.05 -3.77 -12.54
C ILE A 206 14.83 -4.58 -12.06
N GLY A 207 14.82 -5.91 -12.27
CA GLY A 207 13.73 -6.78 -11.84
C GLY A 207 13.49 -6.75 -10.33
N GLN A 208 14.56 -6.76 -9.54
CA GLN A 208 14.50 -6.66 -8.08
C GLN A 208 14.06 -5.27 -7.63
N LEU A 209 14.60 -4.21 -8.25
CA LEU A 209 14.26 -2.83 -7.93
C LEU A 209 12.77 -2.54 -8.19
N VAL A 210 12.26 -2.84 -9.39
CA VAL A 210 10.86 -2.58 -9.72
C VAL A 210 9.89 -3.44 -8.90
N SER A 211 10.31 -4.66 -8.55
CA SER A 211 9.56 -5.52 -7.64
C SER A 211 9.46 -4.93 -6.24
N THR A 212 10.58 -4.44 -5.71
CA THR A 212 10.65 -3.78 -4.40
C THR A 212 9.84 -2.48 -4.39
N MET A 213 9.98 -1.63 -5.40
CA MET A 213 9.21 -0.39 -5.53
C MET A 213 7.71 -0.65 -5.57
N ASN A 214 7.27 -1.61 -6.39
CA ASN A 214 5.85 -1.95 -6.50
C ASN A 214 5.31 -2.58 -5.21
N GLY A 215 6.12 -3.35 -4.51
CA GLY A 215 5.75 -4.01 -3.24
C GLY A 215 5.72 -3.07 -2.04
N SER A 216 6.51 -2.00 -2.02
CA SER A 216 6.73 -1.12 -0.86
C SER A 216 5.88 0.14 -0.84
N THR A 217 5.33 0.56 -1.97
CA THR A 217 4.52 1.78 -2.11
C THR A 217 3.06 1.45 -2.44
N GLU A 218 2.16 2.39 -2.23
CA GLU A 218 0.75 2.27 -2.59
C GLU A 218 0.33 3.36 -3.59
N THR A 219 -0.90 3.27 -4.10
CA THR A 219 -1.43 4.21 -5.08
C THR A 219 -2.04 5.40 -4.36
N THR A 220 -1.25 6.43 -4.06
CA THR A 220 -1.63 7.57 -3.22
C THR A 220 -2.92 8.24 -3.66
N PHE A 221 -3.10 8.52 -4.94
CA PHE A 221 -4.34 9.16 -5.44
C PHE A 221 -5.56 8.25 -5.28
N TYR A 222 -5.42 6.95 -5.51
CA TYR A 222 -6.49 5.98 -5.28
C TYR A 222 -6.86 5.91 -3.80
N VAL A 223 -5.87 5.81 -2.93
CA VAL A 223 -6.07 5.75 -1.47
C VAL A 223 -6.80 6.99 -0.98
N LEU A 224 -6.38 8.18 -1.41
CA LEU A 224 -7.06 9.43 -1.07
C LEU A 224 -8.51 9.44 -1.57
N ALA A 225 -8.76 9.06 -2.83
CA ALA A 225 -10.10 9.04 -3.37
C ALA A 225 -11.02 8.07 -2.62
N VAL A 226 -10.54 6.87 -2.33
CA VAL A 226 -11.33 5.83 -1.64
C VAL A 226 -11.59 6.20 -0.18
N TYR A 227 -10.53 6.51 0.59
CA TYR A 227 -10.69 6.73 2.04
C TYR A 227 -11.37 8.06 2.35
N PHE A 228 -11.01 9.16 1.69
CA PHE A 228 -11.66 10.45 1.92
C PHE A 228 -13.06 10.51 1.30
N GLY A 229 -13.23 9.89 0.11
CA GLY A 229 -14.53 9.80 -0.55
C GLY A 229 -15.56 9.01 0.27
N SER A 230 -15.16 7.89 0.88
CA SER A 230 -16.06 7.05 1.68
C SER A 230 -16.60 7.75 2.95
N VAL A 231 -15.86 8.74 3.47
CA VAL A 231 -16.27 9.51 4.66
C VAL A 231 -16.71 10.95 4.32
N GLY A 232 -16.90 11.26 3.02
CA GLY A 232 -17.38 12.55 2.56
C GLY A 232 -16.39 13.72 2.74
N VAL A 233 -15.11 13.44 2.98
CA VAL A 233 -14.07 14.46 3.10
C VAL A 233 -13.68 14.97 1.72
N THR A 234 -13.96 16.24 1.43
CA THR A 234 -13.69 16.88 0.13
C THR A 234 -12.36 17.64 0.08
N ARG A 235 -11.74 17.91 1.23
CA ARG A 235 -10.50 18.69 1.32
C ARG A 235 -9.36 17.83 1.81
N TYR A 236 -8.46 17.44 0.91
CA TYR A 236 -7.30 16.58 1.22
C TYR A 236 -6.18 17.26 2.01
N ARG A 237 -6.16 18.61 2.05
CA ARG A 237 -5.20 19.42 2.84
C ARG A 237 -3.75 18.94 2.65
N HIS A 238 -3.10 18.58 3.76
CA HIS A 238 -1.72 18.08 3.78
C HIS A 238 -1.60 16.57 3.46
N ALA A 239 -2.72 15.82 3.40
CA ALA A 239 -2.67 14.36 3.19
C ALA A 239 -2.03 14.00 1.84
N LEU A 240 -2.32 14.75 0.77
CA LEU A 240 -1.71 14.54 -0.53
C LEU A 240 -0.18 14.70 -0.48
N TRP A 241 0.30 15.76 0.14
CA TRP A 241 1.73 16.02 0.25
C TRP A 241 2.45 15.00 1.13
N ALA A 242 1.81 14.57 2.21
CA ALA A 242 2.34 13.51 3.06
C ALA A 242 2.44 12.17 2.30
N GLY A 243 1.41 11.82 1.51
CA GLY A 243 1.42 10.64 0.66
C GLY A 243 2.51 10.68 -0.41
N LEU A 244 2.61 11.79 -1.15
CA LEU A 244 3.66 11.96 -2.17
C LEU A 244 5.08 11.94 -1.57
N THR A 245 5.26 12.48 -0.35
CA THR A 245 6.55 12.37 0.37
C THR A 245 6.86 10.92 0.70
N ALA A 246 5.86 10.15 1.14
CA ALA A 246 6.02 8.73 1.41
C ALA A 246 6.38 7.95 0.14
N ASP A 247 5.77 8.28 -1.01
CA ASP A 247 6.08 7.66 -2.30
C ASP A 247 7.52 7.95 -2.74
N ILE A 248 7.96 9.21 -2.68
CA ILE A 248 9.33 9.59 -3.02
C ILE A 248 10.34 8.86 -2.12
N VAL A 249 10.11 8.87 -0.80
CA VAL A 249 11.00 8.15 0.13
C VAL A 249 10.93 6.64 -0.11
N GLY A 250 9.77 6.09 -0.46
CA GLY A 250 9.61 4.68 -0.81
C GLY A 250 10.45 4.27 -2.03
N VAL A 251 10.49 5.11 -3.07
CA VAL A 251 11.36 4.90 -4.25
C VAL A 251 12.84 4.95 -3.85
N LEU A 252 13.28 5.99 -3.13
CA LEU A 252 14.66 6.13 -2.67
C LEU A 252 15.08 4.97 -1.74
N ALA A 253 14.20 4.59 -0.82
CA ALA A 253 14.43 3.48 0.08
C ALA A 253 14.51 2.13 -0.67
N SER A 254 13.73 1.97 -1.75
CA SER A 254 13.81 0.77 -2.60
C SER A 254 15.16 0.67 -3.30
N ILE A 255 15.67 1.78 -3.85
CA ILE A 255 17.01 1.83 -4.47
C ILE A 255 18.05 1.45 -3.43
N TRP A 256 18.01 2.09 -2.26
CA TRP A 256 18.97 1.84 -1.19
C TRP A 256 18.90 0.40 -0.67
N ALA A 257 17.68 -0.13 -0.44
CA ALA A 257 17.48 -1.47 0.07
C ALA A 257 17.99 -2.55 -0.89
N VAL A 258 17.73 -2.39 -2.19
CA VAL A 258 18.19 -3.34 -3.21
C VAL A 258 19.73 -3.31 -3.31
N ASN A 259 20.35 -2.13 -3.31
CA ASN A 259 21.80 -2.01 -3.35
C ASN A 259 22.50 -2.53 -2.08
N LEU A 260 21.80 -2.57 -0.94
CA LEU A 260 22.37 -3.01 0.34
C LEU A 260 22.20 -4.50 0.57
N LEU A 261 21.09 -5.09 0.14
CA LEU A 261 20.66 -6.44 0.56
C LEU A 261 20.71 -7.48 -0.58
N LEU A 262 20.77 -7.04 -1.82
CA LEU A 262 20.79 -7.89 -3.01
C LEU A 262 21.96 -7.54 -3.94
#